data_b0e324436a48afc9e256efefc9fcf234
#
_entry.id   b0e324436a48afc9e256efefc9fcf234
#
_cell.length_a   1.000
_cell.length_b   1.000
_cell.length_c   1.000
_cell.angle_alpha   90.00
_cell.angle_beta   90.00
_cell.angle_gamma   90.00
#
_symmetry.space_group_name_H-M   'P 1'
#
loop_
_entity.id
_entity.type
_entity.pdbx_description
1 polymer ?
#
loop_
_entity_poly.entity_id
_entity_poly.type
_entity_poly.pdbx_seq_one_letter_code
_entity_poly.pdbx_strand_id
1 'polypeptide(L)'
;MQLFLSQPGILSSIGDSLSQHIQTLLEGSDSPLTFSNKHFQENGLQGKYNTLGEVNTPLRAFPADLPQKHHSRNNQLLWHSLEQIEPTIQKAISRFGRHRIAVVIGTSTTGVDENLPVFKYAAEHEDWSGAEFNQQQQYFSAPADFIAHQYGLTNLIYGISTACTSGAKALISAARLLNANLCDAVICGGVDTLSLLTLVGFNSLSVLSAEQTNPFSANRQGI
;
A
#
# COMPACT_ATOMS: atom_id res chain seq x y z
N MET A 1 -28.13 2.35 -9.06
CA MET A 1 -27.31 3.13 -10.03
C MET A 1 -26.26 2.18 -10.62
N GLN A 2 -25.96 2.28 -11.91
CA GLN A 2 -24.85 1.52 -12.53
C GLN A 2 -23.53 2.21 -12.19
N LEU A 3 -22.58 1.46 -11.62
CA LEU A 3 -21.25 1.93 -11.25
C LEU A 3 -20.23 1.48 -12.29
N PHE A 4 -19.22 2.29 -12.52
CA PHE A 4 -18.14 2.01 -13.47
C PHE A 4 -16.80 2.05 -12.74
N LEU A 5 -15.94 1.11 -13.08
CA LEU A 5 -14.52 1.14 -12.71
C LEU A 5 -13.71 1.64 -13.90
N SER A 6 -12.79 2.56 -13.66
CA SER A 6 -11.78 2.95 -14.64
C SER A 6 -10.68 1.89 -14.75
N GLN A 7 -9.78 2.06 -15.70
CA GLN A 7 -8.51 1.31 -15.72
C GLN A 7 -7.79 1.53 -14.39
N PRO A 8 -7.26 0.47 -13.74
CA PRO A 8 -6.51 0.59 -12.50
C PRO A 8 -5.07 1.06 -12.72
N GLY A 9 -4.53 1.77 -11.74
CA GLY A 9 -3.08 1.87 -11.54
C GLY A 9 -2.64 0.72 -10.63
N ILE A 10 -1.58 0.02 -10.97
CA ILE A 10 -1.12 -1.16 -10.25
C ILE A 10 0.41 -1.22 -10.18
N LEU A 11 0.92 -1.58 -9.00
CA LEU A 11 2.33 -1.82 -8.75
C LEU A 11 2.46 -2.98 -7.76
N SER A 12 3.23 -3.98 -8.11
CA SER A 12 3.55 -5.10 -7.22
C SER A 12 4.88 -5.75 -7.58
N SER A 13 5.24 -6.83 -6.91
CA SER A 13 6.45 -7.60 -7.21
C SER A 13 6.47 -8.21 -8.62
N ILE A 14 5.32 -8.37 -9.26
CA ILE A 14 5.22 -8.97 -10.61
C ILE A 14 5.14 -7.95 -11.74
N GLY A 15 5.18 -6.66 -11.43
CA GLY A 15 5.17 -5.60 -12.44
C GLY A 15 4.91 -4.21 -11.87
N ASP A 16 5.19 -3.20 -12.69
CA ASP A 16 4.99 -1.80 -12.37
C ASP A 16 3.87 -1.14 -13.18
N SER A 17 3.17 -1.90 -13.99
CA SER A 17 2.08 -1.44 -14.85
C SER A 17 1.07 -2.55 -15.11
N LEU A 18 -0.14 -2.19 -15.50
CA LEU A 18 -1.19 -3.15 -15.83
C LEU A 18 -0.76 -4.10 -16.95
N SER A 19 -0.06 -3.61 -17.97
CA SER A 19 0.43 -4.43 -19.08
C SER A 19 1.42 -5.49 -18.63
N GLN A 20 2.37 -5.16 -17.78
CA GLN A 20 3.32 -6.13 -17.24
C GLN A 20 2.62 -7.17 -16.36
N HIS A 21 1.66 -6.76 -15.52
CA HIS A 21 0.89 -7.72 -14.72
C HIS A 21 0.11 -8.70 -15.59
N ILE A 22 -0.55 -8.22 -16.65
CA ILE A 22 -1.27 -9.06 -17.60
C ILE A 22 -0.30 -10.03 -18.28
N GLN A 23 0.82 -9.53 -18.78
CA GLN A 23 1.85 -10.34 -19.43
C GLN A 23 2.38 -11.44 -18.50
N THR A 24 2.80 -11.08 -17.29
CA THR A 24 3.32 -12.03 -16.30
C THR A 24 2.29 -13.13 -15.95
N LEU A 25 1.03 -12.74 -15.77
CA LEU A 25 -0.04 -13.68 -15.42
C LEU A 25 -0.44 -14.61 -16.56
N LEU A 26 -0.38 -14.14 -17.83
CA LEU A 26 -0.79 -14.93 -18.98
C LEU A 26 0.33 -15.81 -19.53
N GLU A 27 1.56 -15.35 -19.52
CA GLU A 27 2.71 -16.08 -20.07
C GLU A 27 3.19 -17.20 -19.17
N GLY A 28 2.78 -17.21 -17.89
CA GLY A 28 3.20 -18.23 -16.93
C GLY A 28 4.73 -18.31 -16.78
N SER A 29 5.42 -17.23 -17.13
CA SER A 29 6.88 -17.15 -17.07
C SER A 29 7.36 -17.37 -15.63
N ASP A 30 8.54 -17.93 -15.48
CA ASP A 30 9.25 -18.03 -14.21
C ASP A 30 9.07 -16.71 -13.47
N SER A 31 8.30 -16.77 -12.39
CA SER A 31 7.78 -15.62 -11.69
C SER A 31 8.88 -14.58 -11.49
N PRO A 32 8.66 -13.30 -11.88
CA PRO A 32 9.57 -12.22 -11.55
C PRO A 32 9.55 -11.87 -10.06
N LEU A 33 9.07 -12.81 -9.21
CA LEU A 33 9.21 -12.72 -7.78
C LEU A 33 10.69 -12.57 -7.49
N THR A 34 11.07 -11.42 -7.02
CA THR A 34 12.43 -11.18 -6.58
C THR A 34 12.66 -12.00 -5.33
N PHE A 35 13.52 -12.98 -5.45
CA PHE A 35 13.99 -13.74 -4.31
C PHE A 35 14.93 -12.82 -3.52
N SER A 36 14.40 -12.15 -2.52
CA SER A 36 15.19 -11.32 -1.62
C SER A 36 15.12 -11.89 -0.22
N ASN A 37 16.29 -12.25 0.32
CA ASN A 37 16.42 -12.60 1.73
C ASN A 37 16.91 -11.40 2.57
N LYS A 38 17.08 -10.23 1.96
CA LYS A 38 17.64 -9.04 2.59
C LYS A 38 16.86 -8.66 3.87
N HIS A 39 15.55 -8.58 3.80
CA HIS A 39 14.71 -8.27 4.95
C HIS A 39 14.84 -9.30 6.08
N PHE A 40 15.04 -10.56 5.74
CA PHE A 40 15.25 -11.61 6.75
C PHE A 40 16.65 -11.53 7.36
N GLN A 41 17.67 -11.25 6.55
CA GLN A 41 19.06 -11.11 7.02
C GLN A 41 19.22 -9.90 7.94
N GLU A 42 18.69 -8.75 7.55
CA GLU A 42 18.77 -7.51 8.33
C GLU A 42 18.04 -7.59 9.68
N ASN A 43 17.11 -8.50 9.83
CA ASN A 43 16.27 -8.66 11.03
C ASN A 43 16.49 -9.97 11.77
N GLY A 44 17.58 -10.67 11.52
CA GLY A 44 17.97 -11.88 12.26
C GLY A 44 17.10 -13.12 12.00
N LEU A 45 16.27 -13.11 10.96
CA LEU A 45 15.41 -14.22 10.55
C LEU A 45 16.09 -15.15 9.52
N GLN A 46 17.40 -15.25 9.56
CA GLN A 46 18.22 -15.95 8.57
C GLN A 46 17.90 -17.44 8.47
N GLY A 47 18.00 -17.98 7.26
CA GLY A 47 18.12 -19.42 6.97
C GLY A 47 16.82 -20.18 6.86
N LYS A 48 15.67 -19.58 7.15
CA LYS A 48 14.38 -20.30 7.13
C LYS A 48 13.47 -19.89 5.96
N TYR A 49 13.62 -18.68 5.44
CA TYR A 49 12.76 -18.11 4.41
C TYR A 49 13.60 -17.42 3.34
N ASN A 50 13.27 -17.65 2.07
CA ASN A 50 14.09 -17.17 0.95
C ASN A 50 13.29 -16.36 -0.08
N THR A 51 11.98 -16.23 0.08
CA THR A 51 11.13 -15.66 -0.97
C THR A 51 10.19 -14.61 -0.42
N LEU A 52 10.35 -13.39 -0.91
CA LEU A 52 9.41 -12.29 -0.68
C LEU A 52 9.06 -11.64 -2.02
N GLY A 53 7.81 -11.25 -2.19
CA GLY A 53 7.39 -10.42 -3.29
C GLY A 53 7.77 -8.97 -3.03
N GLU A 54 8.90 -8.50 -3.57
CA GLU A 54 9.41 -7.14 -3.37
C GLU A 54 9.23 -6.28 -4.62
N VAL A 55 8.82 -5.03 -4.45
CA VAL A 55 8.80 -4.04 -5.52
C VAL A 55 10.20 -3.49 -5.72
N ASN A 56 10.81 -3.77 -6.88
CA ASN A 56 12.15 -3.30 -7.26
C ASN A 56 12.14 -2.10 -8.20
N THR A 57 10.98 -1.69 -8.69
CA THR A 57 10.84 -0.49 -9.52
C THR A 57 11.34 0.73 -8.75
N PRO A 58 12.23 1.55 -9.33
CA PRO A 58 12.64 2.80 -8.73
C PRO A 58 11.43 3.71 -8.50
N LEU A 59 11.21 4.11 -7.26
CA LEU A 59 10.12 5.00 -6.91
C LEU A 59 10.59 6.46 -6.91
N ARG A 60 9.70 7.34 -7.32
CA ARG A 60 9.95 8.77 -7.30
C ARG A 60 10.20 9.27 -5.88
N ALA A 61 11.22 10.12 -5.72
CA ALA A 61 11.44 10.85 -4.48
C ALA A 61 10.32 11.88 -4.25
N PHE A 62 9.95 12.08 -2.99
CA PHE A 62 9.01 13.12 -2.64
C PHE A 62 9.59 14.52 -2.89
N PRO A 63 8.75 15.51 -3.29
CA PRO A 63 9.14 16.90 -3.31
C PRO A 63 9.61 17.38 -1.94
N ALA A 64 10.57 18.29 -1.91
CA ALA A 64 11.14 18.80 -0.67
C ALA A 64 10.12 19.59 0.20
N ASP A 65 9.08 20.12 -0.42
CA ASP A 65 8.00 20.86 0.22
C ASP A 65 6.82 19.98 0.68
N LEU A 66 6.84 18.68 0.39
CA LEU A 66 5.80 17.77 0.87
C LEU A 66 5.91 17.64 2.40
N PRO A 67 4.80 17.83 3.15
CA PRO A 67 4.81 17.67 4.60
C PRO A 67 5.30 16.29 5.04
N GLN A 68 6.17 16.25 6.07
CA GLN A 68 6.82 15.03 6.56
C GLN A 68 5.84 13.90 6.92
N LYS A 69 4.63 14.23 7.35
CA LYS A 69 3.57 13.25 7.64
C LYS A 69 3.18 12.37 6.45
N HIS A 70 3.49 12.81 5.24
CA HIS A 70 3.20 12.08 4.00
C HIS A 70 4.40 11.26 3.48
N HIS A 71 5.57 11.40 4.11
CA HIS A 71 6.78 10.67 3.72
C HIS A 71 6.74 9.24 4.26
N SER A 72 6.24 8.30 3.45
CA SER A 72 6.29 6.87 3.75
C SER A 72 6.47 6.04 2.49
N ARG A 73 7.08 4.87 2.64
CA ARG A 73 7.19 3.89 1.54
C ARG A 73 5.81 3.54 0.99
N ASN A 74 4.82 3.43 1.87
CA ASN A 74 3.43 3.16 1.49
C ASN A 74 2.90 4.23 0.52
N ASN A 75 3.11 5.51 0.83
CA ASN A 75 2.68 6.61 -0.04
C ASN A 75 3.50 6.70 -1.33
N GLN A 76 4.78 6.30 -1.35
CA GLN A 76 5.54 6.22 -2.60
C GLN A 76 4.98 5.16 -3.57
N LEU A 77 4.65 3.97 -3.06
CA LEU A 77 4.02 2.91 -3.85
C LEU A 77 2.66 3.37 -4.41
N LEU A 78 1.87 4.00 -3.54
CA LEU A 78 0.58 4.55 -3.91
C LEU A 78 0.71 5.63 -4.99
N TRP A 79 1.67 6.54 -4.86
CA TRP A 79 1.91 7.60 -5.83
C TRP A 79 2.26 7.05 -7.21
N HIS A 80 3.15 6.06 -7.29
CA HIS A 80 3.47 5.39 -8.55
C HIS A 80 2.22 4.81 -9.24
N SER A 81 1.31 4.22 -8.46
CA SER A 81 0.04 3.71 -8.99
C SER A 81 -0.90 4.82 -9.44
N LEU A 82 -0.94 5.96 -8.74
CA LEU A 82 -1.76 7.12 -9.10
C LEU A 82 -1.28 7.79 -10.40
N GLU A 83 0.03 7.87 -10.64
CA GLU A 83 0.59 8.43 -11.88
C GLU A 83 0.09 7.68 -13.12
N GLN A 84 -0.16 6.37 -13.04
CA GLN A 84 -0.71 5.58 -14.14
C GLN A 84 -2.16 5.96 -14.51
N ILE A 85 -2.90 6.51 -13.55
CA ILE A 85 -4.31 6.91 -13.73
C ILE A 85 -4.52 8.43 -13.63
N GLU A 86 -3.44 9.19 -13.61
CA GLU A 86 -3.45 10.66 -13.49
C GLU A 86 -4.44 11.34 -14.46
N PRO A 87 -4.48 10.99 -15.77
CA PRO A 87 -5.44 11.59 -16.70
C PRO A 87 -6.90 11.35 -16.29
N THR A 88 -7.19 10.18 -15.71
CA THR A 88 -8.55 9.84 -15.23
C THR A 88 -8.92 10.66 -14.01
N ILE A 89 -7.98 10.84 -13.08
CA ILE A 89 -8.17 11.66 -11.88
C ILE A 89 -8.44 13.11 -12.28
N GLN A 90 -7.61 13.68 -13.17
CA GLN A 90 -7.77 15.06 -13.63
C GLN A 90 -9.09 15.28 -14.39
N LYS A 91 -9.51 14.30 -15.19
CA LYS A 91 -10.82 14.33 -15.85
C LYS A 91 -11.97 14.33 -14.85
N ALA A 92 -11.89 13.54 -13.79
CA ALA A 92 -12.90 13.52 -12.74
C ALA A 92 -12.95 14.86 -11.98
N ILE A 93 -11.79 15.43 -11.63
CA ILE A 93 -11.69 16.74 -10.98
C ILE A 93 -12.31 17.84 -11.85
N SER A 94 -11.97 17.85 -13.14
CA SER A 94 -12.52 18.84 -14.09
C SER A 94 -14.03 18.72 -14.25
N ARG A 95 -14.55 17.49 -14.23
CA ARG A 95 -15.98 17.23 -14.45
C ARG A 95 -16.84 17.49 -13.22
N PHE A 96 -16.39 17.07 -12.03
CA PHE A 96 -17.20 17.03 -10.83
C PHE A 96 -16.77 18.05 -9.77
N GLY A 97 -15.56 18.57 -9.87
CA GLY A 97 -14.96 19.42 -8.84
C GLY A 97 -14.39 18.62 -7.67
N ARG A 98 -13.39 19.18 -6.99
CA ARG A 98 -12.65 18.52 -5.89
C ARG A 98 -13.54 18.13 -4.71
N HIS A 99 -14.62 18.90 -4.46
CA HIS A 99 -15.58 18.67 -3.37
C HIS A 99 -16.55 17.50 -3.63
N ARG A 100 -16.57 16.94 -4.85
CA ARG A 100 -17.40 15.80 -5.22
C ARG A 100 -16.61 14.50 -5.42
N ILE A 101 -15.31 14.51 -5.11
CA ILE A 101 -14.45 13.35 -5.23
C ILE A 101 -14.04 12.89 -3.84
N ALA A 102 -14.42 11.67 -3.47
CA ALA A 102 -14.05 11.04 -2.22
C ALA A 102 -12.78 10.17 -2.40
N VAL A 103 -12.13 9.84 -1.28
CA VAL A 103 -10.97 8.96 -1.24
C VAL A 103 -11.17 7.87 -0.20
N VAL A 104 -11.01 6.61 -0.59
CA VAL A 104 -11.11 5.45 0.30
C VAL A 104 -9.97 4.48 0.02
N ILE A 105 -8.99 4.39 0.91
CA ILE A 105 -7.83 3.51 0.73
C ILE A 105 -7.79 2.45 1.84
N GLY A 106 -7.65 1.20 1.43
CA GLY A 106 -7.39 0.08 2.32
C GLY A 106 -5.90 -0.08 2.59
N THR A 107 -5.52 -0.24 3.86
CA THR A 107 -4.13 -0.57 4.24
C THR A 107 -4.09 -1.25 5.58
N SER A 108 -3.05 -2.08 5.79
CA SER A 108 -2.72 -2.71 7.07
C SER A 108 -1.34 -2.32 7.57
N THR A 109 -0.53 -1.64 6.76
CA THR A 109 0.88 -1.35 7.07
C THR A 109 1.17 0.12 7.30
N THR A 110 0.50 1.04 6.60
CA THR A 110 0.74 2.50 6.72
C THR A 110 2.23 2.87 6.63
N GLY A 111 2.67 3.87 7.38
CA GLY A 111 4.07 4.27 7.54
C GLY A 111 4.69 3.71 8.83
N VAL A 112 4.39 2.45 9.18
CA VAL A 112 4.87 1.86 10.44
C VAL A 112 6.40 1.74 10.47
N ASP A 113 7.02 1.40 9.36
CA ASP A 113 8.46 1.18 9.28
C ASP A 113 9.27 2.49 9.35
N GLU A 114 8.69 3.62 8.97
CA GLU A 114 9.32 4.93 9.08
C GLU A 114 9.61 5.34 10.54
N ASN A 115 8.87 4.79 11.48
CA ASN A 115 9.10 5.01 12.91
C ASN A 115 9.94 3.92 13.59
N LEU A 116 10.40 2.88 12.87
CA LEU A 116 11.28 1.85 13.45
C LEU A 116 12.57 2.41 14.07
N PRO A 117 13.27 3.41 13.46
CA PRO A 117 14.46 3.99 14.08
C PRO A 117 14.16 4.62 15.45
N VAL A 118 12.97 5.23 15.59
CA VAL A 118 12.50 5.83 16.84
C VAL A 118 12.32 4.77 17.93
N PHE A 119 11.64 3.66 17.58
CA PHE A 119 11.45 2.56 18.51
C PHE A 119 12.77 1.89 18.93
N LYS A 120 13.71 1.72 17.98
CA LYS A 120 15.03 1.19 18.24
C LYS A 120 15.80 2.10 19.22
N TYR A 121 15.83 3.40 18.93
CA TYR A 121 16.46 4.39 19.79
C TYR A 121 15.90 4.34 21.23
N ALA A 122 14.58 4.38 21.34
CA ALA A 122 13.92 4.35 22.66
C ALA A 122 14.20 3.05 23.43
N ALA A 123 14.27 1.92 22.74
CA ALA A 123 14.59 0.63 23.36
C ALA A 123 16.06 0.55 23.82
N GLU A 124 17.00 1.15 23.06
CA GLU A 124 18.44 1.15 23.38
C GLU A 124 18.79 2.11 24.53
N HIS A 125 18.08 3.23 24.64
CA HIS A 125 18.39 4.29 25.59
C HIS A 125 17.43 4.34 26.78
N GLU A 126 16.38 3.51 26.79
CA GLU A 126 15.27 3.55 27.76
C GLU A 126 14.64 4.96 27.90
N ASP A 127 14.72 5.74 26.84
CA ASP A 127 14.28 7.14 26.77
C ASP A 127 13.63 7.48 25.44
N TRP A 128 12.55 8.24 25.49
CA TRP A 128 11.82 8.75 24.32
C TRP A 128 12.12 10.21 24.01
N SER A 129 12.86 10.92 24.86
CA SER A 129 13.03 12.39 24.75
C SER A 129 13.78 12.85 23.51
N GLY A 130 14.63 11.98 22.93
CA GLY A 130 15.37 12.26 21.70
C GLY A 130 14.73 11.74 20.40
N ALA A 131 13.51 11.23 20.48
CA ALA A 131 12.87 10.51 19.39
C ALA A 131 11.78 11.36 18.69
N GLU A 132 11.97 11.66 17.42
CA GLU A 132 10.95 12.35 16.61
C GLU A 132 9.94 11.33 16.03
N PHE A 133 8.93 10.99 16.84
CA PHE A 133 7.87 10.09 16.43
C PHE A 133 6.82 10.82 15.59
N ASN A 134 6.60 10.36 14.36
CA ASN A 134 5.55 10.90 13.50
C ASN A 134 4.27 10.05 13.58
N GLN A 135 3.38 10.41 14.51
CA GLN A 135 2.12 9.71 14.73
C GLN A 135 1.23 9.71 13.48
N GLN A 136 1.24 10.76 12.68
CA GLN A 136 0.36 10.88 11.51
C GLN A 136 0.69 9.87 10.41
N GLN A 137 1.95 9.41 10.30
CA GLN A 137 2.33 8.34 9.39
C GLN A 137 1.74 6.97 9.78
N GLN A 138 1.37 6.79 11.06
CA GLN A 138 0.78 5.56 11.58
C GLN A 138 -0.72 5.44 11.36
N TYR A 139 -1.41 6.51 11.02
CA TYR A 139 -2.85 6.48 10.83
C TYR A 139 -3.23 5.67 9.60
N PHE A 140 -4.26 4.82 9.73
CA PHE A 140 -4.80 4.09 8.58
C PHE A 140 -5.40 5.00 7.51
N SER A 141 -5.67 6.26 7.84
CA SER A 141 -6.06 7.30 6.88
C SER A 141 -4.88 7.91 6.11
N ALA A 142 -3.64 7.72 6.57
CA ALA A 142 -2.47 8.40 5.99
C ALA A 142 -2.35 8.29 4.46
N PRO A 143 -2.59 7.13 3.81
CA PRO A 143 -2.58 7.04 2.36
C PRO A 143 -3.72 7.83 1.69
N ALA A 144 -4.90 7.85 2.29
CA ALA A 144 -6.03 8.63 1.78
C ALA A 144 -5.79 10.15 1.95
N ASP A 145 -5.23 10.55 3.09
CA ASP A 145 -4.85 11.94 3.37
C ASP A 145 -3.76 12.43 2.40
N PHE A 146 -2.82 11.56 2.03
CA PHE A 146 -1.80 11.85 1.02
C PHE A 146 -2.44 12.15 -0.35
N ILE A 147 -3.37 11.32 -0.83
CA ILE A 147 -4.10 11.55 -2.09
C ILE A 147 -4.87 12.88 -2.02
N ALA A 148 -5.58 13.11 -0.92
CA ALA A 148 -6.35 14.33 -0.74
C ALA A 148 -5.47 15.57 -0.77
N HIS A 149 -4.31 15.52 -0.14
CA HIS A 149 -3.31 16.59 -0.19
C HIS A 149 -2.81 16.81 -1.61
N GLN A 150 -2.42 15.75 -2.32
CA GLN A 150 -1.84 15.80 -3.67
C GLN A 150 -2.79 16.45 -4.70
N TYR A 151 -4.08 16.18 -4.59
CA TYR A 151 -5.10 16.67 -5.53
C TYR A 151 -6.00 17.78 -5.00
N GLY A 152 -5.80 18.23 -3.76
CA GLY A 152 -6.62 19.24 -3.12
C GLY A 152 -8.08 18.83 -2.95
N LEU A 153 -8.34 17.54 -2.66
CA LEU A 153 -9.70 16.99 -2.51
C LEU A 153 -10.26 17.33 -1.12
N THR A 154 -11.56 17.64 -1.07
CA THR A 154 -12.22 18.12 0.15
C THR A 154 -13.52 17.38 0.52
N ASN A 155 -13.78 16.23 -0.10
CA ASN A 155 -14.90 15.37 0.24
C ASN A 155 -14.55 14.41 1.39
N LEU A 156 -15.24 13.26 1.47
CA LEU A 156 -14.97 12.20 2.42
C LEU A 156 -13.63 11.52 2.11
N ILE A 157 -12.72 11.52 3.09
CA ILE A 157 -11.36 10.99 2.97
C ILE A 157 -11.13 10.09 4.17
N TYR A 158 -10.92 8.80 3.95
CA TYR A 158 -10.67 7.87 5.05
C TYR A 158 -9.97 6.58 4.61
N GLY A 159 -9.33 5.95 5.57
CA GLY A 159 -8.72 4.64 5.44
C GLY A 159 -9.62 3.52 5.93
N ILE A 160 -9.42 2.32 5.40
CA ILE A 160 -10.02 1.08 5.88
C ILE A 160 -8.91 0.11 6.26
N SER A 161 -8.95 -0.42 7.48
CA SER A 161 -8.03 -1.47 7.93
C SER A 161 -8.84 -2.65 8.48
N THR A 162 -8.91 -3.69 7.67
CA THR A 162 -9.55 -4.97 8.00
C THR A 162 -8.68 -6.13 7.53
N ALA A 163 -7.37 -5.99 7.74
CA ALA A 163 -6.33 -6.93 7.33
C ALA A 163 -6.42 -7.23 5.81
N CYS A 164 -6.28 -8.47 5.39
CA CYS A 164 -6.25 -8.91 3.98
C CYS A 164 -7.46 -8.48 3.14
N THR A 165 -8.56 -8.05 3.76
CA THR A 165 -9.78 -7.61 3.07
C THR A 165 -9.89 -6.10 2.89
N SER A 166 -8.89 -5.31 3.34
CA SER A 166 -8.92 -3.85 3.35
C SER A 166 -9.17 -3.25 1.96
N GLY A 167 -8.43 -3.71 0.95
CA GLY A 167 -8.58 -3.23 -0.43
C GLY A 167 -9.96 -3.55 -1.03
N ALA A 168 -10.48 -4.77 -0.82
CA ALA A 168 -11.82 -5.15 -1.28
C ALA A 168 -12.91 -4.31 -0.60
N LYS A 169 -12.77 -4.05 0.71
CA LYS A 169 -13.71 -3.22 1.45
C LYS A 169 -13.65 -1.75 1.06
N ALA A 170 -12.49 -1.25 0.61
CA ALA A 170 -12.39 0.09 0.05
C ALA A 170 -13.26 0.23 -1.22
N LEU A 171 -13.25 -0.75 -2.12
CA LEU A 171 -14.12 -0.77 -3.30
C LEU A 171 -15.61 -0.84 -2.92
N ILE A 172 -15.97 -1.68 -1.95
CA ILE A 172 -17.36 -1.77 -1.45
C ILE A 172 -17.80 -0.44 -0.84
N SER A 173 -16.93 0.20 -0.08
CA SER A 173 -17.21 1.49 0.54
C SER A 173 -17.38 2.59 -0.49
N ALA A 174 -16.53 2.63 -1.52
CA ALA A 174 -16.65 3.54 -2.66
C ALA A 174 -18.01 3.39 -3.36
N ALA A 175 -18.44 2.15 -3.61
CA ALA A 175 -19.74 1.87 -4.20
C ALA A 175 -20.91 2.40 -3.32
N ARG A 176 -20.80 2.26 -2.01
CA ARG A 176 -21.81 2.78 -1.07
C ARG A 176 -21.88 4.31 -1.08
N LEU A 177 -20.73 5.00 -1.11
CA LEU A 177 -20.70 6.48 -1.19
C LEU A 177 -21.37 6.99 -2.47
N LEU A 178 -21.07 6.37 -3.61
CA LEU A 178 -21.68 6.72 -4.90
C LEU A 178 -23.19 6.45 -4.90
N ASN A 179 -23.64 5.30 -4.42
CA ASN A 179 -25.06 4.96 -4.34
C ASN A 179 -25.84 5.88 -3.38
N ALA A 180 -25.19 6.37 -2.32
CA ALA A 180 -25.74 7.34 -1.39
C ALA A 180 -25.69 8.79 -1.92
N ASN A 181 -25.18 9.01 -3.13
CA ASN A 181 -24.99 10.34 -3.75
C ASN A 181 -24.17 11.34 -2.89
N LEU A 182 -23.22 10.80 -2.09
CA LEU A 182 -22.33 11.62 -1.27
C LEU A 182 -21.13 12.17 -2.08
N CYS A 183 -20.84 11.55 -3.21
CA CYS A 183 -19.82 11.96 -4.17
C CYS A 183 -20.20 11.49 -5.59
N ASP A 184 -19.49 11.98 -6.60
CA ASP A 184 -19.67 11.60 -8.01
C ASP A 184 -18.54 10.74 -8.55
N ALA A 185 -17.38 10.76 -7.86
CA ALA A 185 -16.27 9.86 -8.12
C ALA A 185 -15.57 9.49 -6.80
N VAL A 186 -14.88 8.34 -6.79
CA VAL A 186 -14.09 7.90 -5.65
C VAL A 186 -12.74 7.37 -6.15
N ILE A 187 -11.66 7.88 -5.60
CA ILE A 187 -10.34 7.23 -5.73
C ILE A 187 -10.30 6.16 -4.64
N CYS A 188 -10.21 4.89 -5.05
CA CYS A 188 -10.26 3.78 -4.11
C CYS A 188 -9.33 2.65 -4.53
N GLY A 189 -8.85 1.91 -3.56
CA GLY A 189 -7.95 0.79 -3.75
C GLY A 189 -7.30 0.34 -2.45
N GLY A 190 -6.16 -0.32 -2.54
CA GLY A 190 -5.38 -0.73 -1.37
C GLY A 190 -3.89 -0.56 -1.62
N VAL A 191 -3.14 -0.33 -0.56
CA VAL A 191 -1.68 -0.26 -0.59
C VAL A 191 -1.10 -0.82 0.70
N ASP A 192 -0.13 -1.71 0.57
CA ASP A 192 0.63 -2.28 1.68
C ASP A 192 2.11 -2.39 1.31
N THR A 193 2.97 -2.33 2.32
CA THR A 193 4.42 -2.52 2.22
C THR A 193 4.85 -3.85 2.83
N LEU A 194 6.04 -4.31 2.49
CA LEU A 194 6.73 -5.36 3.23
C LEU A 194 7.24 -4.78 4.55
N SER A 195 6.35 -4.62 5.54
CA SER A 195 6.73 -4.09 6.84
C SER A 195 7.39 -5.16 7.73
N LEU A 196 8.37 -4.73 8.51
CA LEU A 196 9.04 -5.61 9.49
C LEU A 196 8.02 -6.19 10.48
N LEU A 197 7.07 -5.37 10.94
CA LEU A 197 6.00 -5.80 11.85
C LEU A 197 5.21 -6.98 11.27
N THR A 198 4.86 -6.92 9.99
CA THR A 198 4.13 -7.99 9.29
C THR A 198 4.98 -9.25 9.18
N LEU A 199 6.24 -9.14 8.78
CA LEU A 199 7.14 -10.28 8.64
C LEU A 199 7.39 -10.98 9.98
N VAL A 200 7.73 -10.23 11.02
CA VAL A 200 7.95 -10.77 12.38
C VAL A 200 6.67 -11.36 12.95
N GLY A 201 5.53 -10.68 12.76
CA GLY A 201 4.23 -11.15 13.21
C GLY A 201 3.86 -12.50 12.61
N PHE A 202 3.91 -12.63 11.30
CA PHE A 202 3.59 -13.91 10.62
C PHE A 202 4.64 -14.99 10.91
N ASN A 203 5.92 -14.63 11.07
CA ASN A 203 6.93 -15.58 11.50
C ASN A 203 6.64 -16.13 12.90
N SER A 204 6.23 -15.30 13.84
CA SER A 204 5.89 -15.73 15.20
C SER A 204 4.69 -16.69 15.26
N LEU A 205 3.79 -16.58 14.29
CA LEU A 205 2.65 -17.50 14.10
C LEU A 205 3.04 -18.78 13.34
N SER A 206 4.29 -18.92 12.88
CA SER A 206 4.77 -20.04 12.09
C SER A 206 3.97 -20.29 10.80
N VAL A 207 3.47 -19.22 10.19
CA VAL A 207 2.66 -19.33 8.94
C VAL A 207 3.42 -18.90 7.68
N LEU A 208 4.65 -18.40 7.81
CA LEU A 208 5.47 -18.09 6.64
C LEU A 208 5.95 -19.38 5.97
N SER A 209 5.89 -19.40 4.63
CA SER A 209 6.41 -20.51 3.83
C SER A 209 7.93 -20.39 3.69
N ALA A 210 8.63 -21.55 3.75
CA ALA A 210 10.05 -21.63 3.42
C ALA A 210 10.29 -21.69 1.89
N GLU A 211 9.26 -21.97 1.11
CA GLU A 211 9.28 -22.11 -0.34
C GLU A 211 8.28 -21.15 -0.97
N GLN A 212 8.28 -21.09 -2.30
CA GLN A 212 7.29 -20.29 -3.03
C GLN A 212 5.87 -20.75 -2.69
N THR A 213 5.04 -19.80 -2.27
CA THR A 213 3.63 -20.04 -1.99
C THR A 213 2.88 -20.36 -3.29
N ASN A 214 2.09 -21.41 -3.28
CA ASN A 214 1.24 -21.81 -4.41
C ASN A 214 -0.24 -21.72 -4.00
N PRO A 215 -0.87 -20.55 -4.01
CA PRO A 215 -2.25 -20.38 -3.59
C PRO A 215 -3.21 -21.29 -4.35
N PHE A 216 -4.20 -21.84 -3.66
CA PHE A 216 -5.21 -22.77 -4.18
C PHE A 216 -4.67 -24.11 -4.71
N SER A 217 -3.39 -24.39 -4.61
CA SER A 217 -2.77 -25.65 -5.03
C SER A 217 -2.77 -26.69 -3.91
N ALA A 218 -2.74 -27.97 -4.27
CA ALA A 218 -2.66 -29.06 -3.30
C ALA A 218 -1.35 -29.07 -2.48
N ASN A 219 -0.28 -28.52 -3.04
CA ASN A 219 1.03 -28.37 -2.40
C ASN A 219 1.22 -26.99 -1.74
N ARG A 220 0.14 -26.23 -1.48
CA ARG A 220 0.22 -24.94 -0.81
C ARG A 220 0.81 -25.10 0.59
N GLN A 221 1.81 -24.28 0.89
CA GLN A 221 2.41 -24.14 2.21
C GLN A 221 2.39 -22.67 2.62
N GLY A 222 1.94 -22.39 3.83
CA GLY A 222 2.01 -21.07 4.44
C GLY A 222 1.54 -19.89 3.56
N ILE A 223 2.16 -18.74 3.81
CA ILE A 223 2.02 -17.48 3.07
C ILE A 223 3.40 -16.91 2.76
#